data_b7e446aadf5a50558c6800e151a4eb20
#
_entry.id   b7e446aadf5a50558c6800e151a4eb20
#
_cell.length_a   1.000
_cell.length_b   1.000
_cell.length_c   1.000
_cell.angle_alpha   90.00
_cell.angle_beta   90.00
_cell.angle_gamma   90.00
#
_symmetry.space_group_name_H-M   'P 1'
#
loop_
_entity.id
_entity.type
_entity.pdbx_description
1 polymer ?
#
loop_
_entity_poly.entity_id
_entity_poly.type
_entity_poly.pdbx_seq_one_letter_code
_entity_poly.pdbx_strand_id
1 'polypeptide(L)'
;MTADRMADTMRSAWLLVLLVLLGPLSGCLGASSTGGDTVEGESMYPEVWDRHQLDWNWTDSYSYVLEPGPYTALEVQEATFEVDTSAVWETGPATSNVHLSYWLPSNTEIGEQVPVIAVVSPYFSFGQPGDESGATNVVGAGRGEFIYDNYIPHGYAFAQVSVFGTEESSGCFDYRGEGEGWGIHQAVEWLGKQNWSNGKVGLYGKSYEGATQWEAAVHGSEHLATIVPISGTTGLHPLLYKNGSAEARSQVMHMNYFGSTVDYNAEDMDNICPDIIEGLFAGPVTYGMGELDPYMANYYEEREHISKALTNYKGSVYWVQGMQDWNVDPHQVFPWYQMFVDAGFDVRGMLGQWEHNYPDQWSKHNAQDSGYGGEAIQNMTRWDWGQDLFEWFEYYLKGVGEKPALHAQIQRNDGEWRIEPTWPPEDREWNMVALDGCMKNGNSVQGVSGGGATLASVTFECEALDASADVLISGLATLHLEVQAAMDGGQIFAELQDAETGLRLGHATMDIRYHQGGSDPTTVLPGQSLTMLMEFQAIDAILPAGHGVRLVLTETGEDYLAPACGISCPITVNGGTLSIPHIMRDGSNVLITPQGEDAANNQ
;
A
#
# COMPACT_ATOMS: atom_id res chain seq x y z
N MET A 1 -10.22 -38.56 -8.70
CA MET A 1 -8.81 -38.66 -9.12
C MET A 1 -8.03 -39.16 -7.93
N THR A 2 -7.06 -40.04 -8.07
CA THR A 2 -6.30 -40.53 -6.92
C THR A 2 -5.23 -39.49 -6.53
N ALA A 3 -4.93 -39.39 -5.25
CA ALA A 3 -3.94 -38.45 -4.70
C ALA A 3 -2.59 -38.46 -5.43
N ASP A 4 -2.13 -39.62 -5.90
CA ASP A 4 -0.91 -39.76 -6.70
C ASP A 4 -0.95 -39.05 -8.06
N ARG A 5 -2.11 -38.88 -8.68
CA ARG A 5 -2.25 -38.13 -9.94
C ARG A 5 -2.24 -36.62 -9.70
N MET A 6 -2.72 -36.17 -8.55
CA MET A 6 -2.66 -34.77 -8.15
C MET A 6 -1.20 -34.35 -7.86
N ALA A 7 -0.46 -35.17 -7.12
CA ALA A 7 0.96 -34.89 -6.81
C ALA A 7 1.84 -34.84 -8.08
N ASP A 8 1.60 -35.70 -9.08
CA ASP A 8 2.35 -35.67 -10.34
C ASP A 8 1.98 -34.46 -11.22
N THR A 9 0.71 -34.03 -11.21
CA THR A 9 0.26 -32.84 -11.93
C THR A 9 0.84 -31.59 -11.27
N MET A 10 0.91 -31.56 -9.95
CA MET A 10 1.51 -30.45 -9.18
C MET A 10 3.02 -30.36 -9.41
N ARG A 11 3.77 -31.47 -9.42
CA ARG A 11 5.22 -31.47 -9.75
C ARG A 11 5.48 -30.96 -11.17
N SER A 12 4.61 -31.27 -12.12
CA SER A 12 4.71 -30.75 -13.49
C SER A 12 4.36 -29.27 -13.58
N ALA A 13 3.39 -28.79 -12.78
CA ALA A 13 3.05 -27.37 -12.66
C ALA A 13 4.20 -26.56 -12.03
N TRP A 14 4.87 -27.10 -11.01
CA TRP A 14 6.06 -26.50 -10.41
C TRP A 14 7.21 -26.30 -11.40
N LEU A 15 7.41 -27.26 -12.31
CA LEU A 15 8.43 -27.12 -13.37
C LEU A 15 8.05 -26.06 -14.41
N LEU A 16 6.77 -25.88 -14.69
CA LEU A 16 6.30 -24.83 -15.60
C LEU A 16 6.36 -23.42 -14.93
N VAL A 17 6.06 -23.33 -13.66
CA VAL A 17 6.16 -22.09 -12.86
C VAL A 17 7.62 -21.68 -12.70
N LEU A 18 8.55 -22.62 -12.47
CA LEU A 18 9.98 -22.35 -12.45
C LEU A 18 10.50 -21.84 -13.82
N LEU A 19 9.96 -22.32 -14.92
CA LEU A 19 10.32 -21.87 -16.26
C LEU A 19 9.75 -20.49 -16.60
N VAL A 20 8.58 -20.12 -16.06
CA VAL A 20 7.97 -18.79 -16.20
C VAL A 20 8.66 -17.79 -15.25
N LEU A 21 9.09 -18.21 -14.07
CA LEU A 21 9.80 -17.37 -13.10
C LEU A 21 11.26 -17.08 -13.51
N LEU A 22 11.89 -17.89 -14.37
CA LEU A 22 13.26 -17.66 -14.83
C LEU A 22 13.36 -16.70 -16.03
N GLY A 23 12.24 -16.37 -16.67
CA GLY A 23 12.20 -15.44 -17.81
C GLY A 23 12.18 -13.97 -17.43
N PRO A 24 11.33 -13.52 -16.51
CA PRO A 24 11.24 -12.10 -16.12
C PRO A 24 12.20 -11.65 -15.01
N LEU A 25 12.75 -12.57 -14.22
CA LEU A 25 13.68 -12.24 -13.11
C LEU A 25 15.05 -11.70 -13.55
N SER A 26 15.37 -11.72 -14.83
CA SER A 26 16.60 -11.10 -15.35
C SER A 26 16.57 -9.57 -15.38
N GLY A 27 15.42 -8.93 -15.09
CA GLY A 27 15.29 -7.48 -14.99
C GLY A 27 15.43 -6.91 -13.57
N CYS A 28 15.33 -7.76 -12.53
CA CYS A 28 15.43 -7.33 -11.13
C CYS A 28 16.78 -7.58 -10.44
N LEU A 29 17.76 -8.13 -11.17
CA LEU A 29 19.12 -8.22 -10.65
C LEU A 29 19.91 -7.02 -11.19
N GLY A 30 20.06 -6.04 -10.33
CA GLY A 30 20.67 -4.76 -10.57
C GLY A 30 21.86 -4.78 -11.50
N ALA A 31 21.78 -4.05 -12.59
CA ALA A 31 22.94 -3.59 -13.32
C ALA A 31 23.74 -2.67 -12.39
N SER A 32 24.91 -3.12 -11.95
CA SER A 32 25.87 -2.24 -11.29
C SER A 32 26.23 -1.13 -12.26
N SER A 33 25.72 0.07 -12.06
CA SER A 33 26.16 1.25 -12.76
C SER A 33 27.59 1.55 -12.32
N THR A 34 28.50 1.34 -13.23
CA THR A 34 29.87 1.89 -13.14
C THR A 34 29.77 3.41 -13.17
N GLY A 35 30.42 4.03 -12.19
CA GLY A 35 30.41 5.43 -11.87
C GLY A 35 30.32 6.41 -13.05
N GLY A 36 29.30 7.26 -12.98
CA GLY A 36 29.28 8.54 -13.62
C GLY A 36 29.60 9.59 -12.56
N ASP A 37 30.49 10.52 -12.88
CA ASP A 37 30.86 11.62 -12.01
C ASP A 37 29.60 12.41 -11.63
N THR A 38 29.25 12.38 -10.34
CA THR A 38 28.22 13.22 -9.77
C THR A 38 28.70 14.66 -9.82
N VAL A 39 28.01 15.50 -10.56
CA VAL A 39 28.11 16.95 -10.40
C VAL A 39 27.58 17.24 -8.99
N GLU A 40 28.45 17.70 -8.12
CA GLU A 40 28.05 18.25 -6.81
C GLU A 40 27.14 19.48 -7.08
N GLY A 41 25.84 19.26 -7.12
CA GLY A 41 24.85 20.32 -6.96
C GLY A 41 24.79 20.70 -5.47
N GLU A 42 24.66 21.99 -5.17
CA GLU A 42 24.39 22.44 -3.81
C GLU A 42 23.12 21.73 -3.31
N SER A 43 23.20 21.05 -2.17
CA SER A 43 22.06 20.39 -1.54
C SER A 43 20.95 21.39 -1.29
N MET A 44 19.74 21.08 -1.75
CA MET A 44 18.54 21.90 -1.53
C MET A 44 18.02 21.79 -0.08
N TYR A 45 18.66 20.94 0.72
CA TYR A 45 18.22 20.61 2.08
C TYR A 45 19.04 21.31 3.14
N PRO A 46 18.45 21.62 4.31
CA PRO A 46 19.21 22.14 5.43
C PRO A 46 20.38 21.22 5.81
N GLU A 47 21.52 21.79 6.18
CA GLU A 47 22.74 21.04 6.60
C GLU A 47 22.47 19.95 7.66
N VAL A 48 21.41 20.13 8.46
CA VAL A 48 20.93 19.17 9.46
C VAL A 48 20.54 17.83 8.83
N TRP A 49 19.91 17.84 7.67
CA TRP A 49 19.48 16.62 6.96
C TRP A 49 20.66 15.87 6.36
N ASP A 50 21.69 16.57 5.91
CA ASP A 50 22.89 15.96 5.33
C ASP A 50 23.70 15.16 6.35
N ARG A 51 23.68 15.52 7.63
CA ARG A 51 24.38 14.79 8.69
C ARG A 51 23.78 13.42 8.96
N HIS A 52 22.48 13.28 8.84
CA HIS A 52 21.79 12.00 9.03
C HIS A 52 21.95 11.04 7.84
N GLN A 53 22.28 11.55 6.67
CA GLN A 53 22.49 10.74 5.46
C GLN A 53 23.80 9.98 5.43
N LEU A 54 24.82 10.46 6.12
CA LEU A 54 26.18 9.96 5.98
C LEU A 54 26.52 8.76 6.87
N ASP A 55 25.83 8.61 8.01
CA ASP A 55 26.19 7.65 9.06
C ASP A 55 25.10 6.58 9.35
N TRP A 56 23.99 6.60 8.65
CA TRP A 56 22.86 5.71 8.98
C TRP A 56 22.72 4.54 8.03
N ASN A 57 22.65 3.35 8.61
CA ASN A 57 22.14 2.18 7.93
C ASN A 57 20.60 2.29 7.95
N TRP A 58 20.00 2.62 6.82
CA TRP A 58 18.57 2.89 6.68
C TRP A 58 17.68 1.73 7.16
N THR A 59 18.19 0.50 7.21
CA THR A 59 17.44 -0.67 7.69
C THR A 59 17.15 -0.63 9.17
N ASP A 60 17.94 0.10 9.94
CA ASP A 60 17.89 0.09 11.40
C ASP A 60 17.43 1.44 12.00
N SER A 61 17.15 2.42 11.13
CA SER A 61 16.83 3.77 11.59
C SER A 61 15.33 3.94 11.83
N TYR A 62 14.97 4.49 12.96
CA TYR A 62 13.62 4.95 13.29
C TYR A 62 13.67 6.11 14.28
N SER A 63 12.57 6.88 14.35
CA SER A 63 12.47 7.99 15.28
C SER A 63 12.20 7.52 16.71
N TYR A 64 12.66 8.28 17.67
CA TYR A 64 12.41 8.04 19.08
C TYR A 64 11.43 9.07 19.64
N VAL A 65 10.70 8.71 20.69
CA VAL A 65 10.01 9.71 21.49
C VAL A 65 11.03 10.55 22.28
N LEU A 66 10.74 11.84 22.48
CA LEU A 66 11.71 12.80 23.00
C LEU A 66 12.18 12.50 24.42
N GLU A 67 11.29 11.99 25.27
CA GLU A 67 11.57 11.72 26.68
C GLU A 67 11.56 10.22 26.96
N PRO A 68 12.63 9.65 27.50
CA PRO A 68 12.62 8.24 27.92
C PRO A 68 11.55 7.96 28.96
N GLY A 69 10.78 6.88 28.77
CA GLY A 69 9.77 6.46 29.72
C GLY A 69 10.38 5.85 30.99
N PRO A 70 9.62 5.84 32.09
CA PRO A 70 10.11 5.35 33.40
C PRO A 70 10.08 3.82 33.55
N TYR A 71 9.47 3.09 32.64
CA TYR A 71 9.25 1.66 32.78
C TYR A 71 10.20 0.84 31.90
N THR A 72 10.44 -0.39 32.28
CA THR A 72 11.22 -1.37 31.51
C THR A 72 10.30 -2.48 31.00
N ALA A 73 10.68 -3.08 29.89
CA ALA A 73 10.01 -4.27 29.39
C ALA A 73 10.25 -5.44 30.36
N LEU A 74 9.20 -6.20 30.64
CA LEU A 74 9.31 -7.49 31.28
C LEU A 74 9.67 -8.58 30.26
N GLU A 75 10.04 -9.77 30.77
CA GLU A 75 10.27 -10.95 29.92
C GLU A 75 9.06 -11.19 29.00
N VAL A 76 9.34 -11.63 27.79
CA VAL A 76 8.32 -12.00 26.81
C VAL A 76 7.38 -13.04 27.39
N GLN A 77 6.12 -12.93 27.09
CA GLN A 77 5.09 -13.91 27.37
C GLN A 77 4.47 -14.37 26.07
N GLU A 78 4.11 -15.64 26.02
CA GLU A 78 3.42 -16.23 24.87
C GLU A 78 2.05 -16.71 25.29
N ALA A 79 1.10 -16.64 24.39
CA ALA A 79 -0.23 -17.16 24.59
C ALA A 79 -0.75 -17.81 23.32
N THR A 80 -1.44 -18.92 23.50
CA THR A 80 -2.18 -19.60 22.45
C THR A 80 -3.60 -19.82 22.94
N PHE A 81 -4.59 -19.45 22.16
CA PHE A 81 -5.99 -19.64 22.50
C PHE A 81 -6.81 -20.12 21.31
N GLU A 82 -7.82 -20.95 21.63
CA GLU A 82 -8.70 -21.55 20.64
C GLU A 82 -9.78 -20.56 20.16
N VAL A 83 -10.05 -20.56 18.87
CA VAL A 83 -11.06 -19.78 18.18
C VAL A 83 -12.00 -20.72 17.45
N ASP A 84 -13.30 -20.53 17.61
CA ASP A 84 -14.32 -21.20 16.79
C ASP A 84 -14.34 -20.57 15.37
N THR A 85 -13.93 -21.34 14.41
CA THR A 85 -13.84 -20.95 12.99
C THR A 85 -14.93 -21.60 12.14
N SER A 86 -15.84 -22.37 12.73
CA SER A 86 -16.90 -23.11 12.02
C SER A 86 -17.90 -22.21 11.28
N ALA A 87 -17.98 -20.93 11.66
CA ALA A 87 -18.88 -19.96 11.03
C ALA A 87 -18.23 -19.19 9.85
N VAL A 88 -16.90 -19.20 9.76
CA VAL A 88 -16.14 -18.42 8.78
C VAL A 88 -15.47 -19.27 7.71
N TRP A 89 -15.31 -20.56 7.93
CA TRP A 89 -14.80 -21.48 6.93
C TRP A 89 -15.80 -22.62 6.65
N GLU A 90 -16.26 -22.73 5.43
CA GLU A 90 -17.09 -23.87 5.01
C GLU A 90 -16.27 -25.17 4.89
N THR A 91 -15.01 -25.08 4.49
CA THR A 91 -14.12 -26.20 4.20
C THR A 91 -12.88 -26.26 5.08
N GLY A 92 -12.66 -25.27 5.93
CA GLY A 92 -11.56 -25.20 6.86
C GLY A 92 -11.81 -25.97 8.18
N PRO A 93 -10.86 -25.93 9.12
CA PRO A 93 -11.04 -26.52 10.44
C PRO A 93 -12.13 -25.79 11.23
N ALA A 94 -12.92 -26.54 12.01
CA ALA A 94 -13.98 -25.97 12.83
C ALA A 94 -13.46 -25.14 14.03
N THR A 95 -12.22 -25.40 14.47
CA THR A 95 -11.52 -24.62 15.48
C THR A 95 -10.07 -24.44 15.09
N SER A 96 -9.51 -23.30 15.40
CA SER A 96 -8.11 -22.95 15.17
C SER A 96 -7.54 -22.22 16.36
N ASN A 97 -6.23 -22.20 16.49
CA ASN A 97 -5.55 -21.47 17.56
C ASN A 97 -4.89 -20.22 17.00
N VAL A 98 -5.04 -19.11 17.72
CA VAL A 98 -4.23 -17.91 17.51
C VAL A 98 -3.08 -17.95 18.51
N HIS A 99 -1.87 -17.75 18.01
CA HIS A 99 -0.65 -17.56 18.78
C HIS A 99 -0.23 -16.10 18.79
N LEU A 100 0.28 -15.63 19.91
CA LEU A 100 0.84 -14.30 20.06
C LEU A 100 1.95 -14.25 21.13
N SER A 101 2.96 -13.43 20.86
CA SER A 101 3.99 -13.03 21.83
C SER A 101 3.71 -11.62 22.32
N TYR A 102 3.91 -11.34 23.61
CA TYR A 102 3.67 -10.00 24.14
C TYR A 102 4.62 -9.62 25.28
N TRP A 103 4.89 -8.34 25.38
CA TRP A 103 5.74 -7.73 26.41
C TRP A 103 4.92 -6.74 27.22
N LEU A 104 5.03 -6.85 28.53
CA LEU A 104 4.38 -5.96 29.48
C LEU A 104 5.40 -4.95 30.03
N PRO A 105 5.00 -3.70 30.27
CA PRO A 105 5.82 -2.76 31.01
C PRO A 105 5.81 -3.10 32.51
N SER A 106 6.90 -2.75 33.20
CA SER A 106 7.11 -3.10 34.63
C SER A 106 6.08 -2.53 35.60
N ASN A 107 5.30 -1.51 35.22
CA ASN A 107 4.21 -1.03 36.08
C ASN A 107 3.04 -2.02 36.22
N THR A 108 2.91 -3.00 35.33
CA THR A 108 1.91 -4.06 35.47
C THR A 108 2.17 -4.98 36.69
N GLU A 109 3.42 -5.11 37.16
CA GLU A 109 3.77 -5.85 38.36
C GLU A 109 3.17 -5.24 39.63
N ILE A 110 2.89 -3.95 39.63
CA ILE A 110 2.23 -3.25 40.73
C ILE A 110 0.71 -3.13 40.54
N GLY A 111 0.17 -3.80 39.53
CA GLY A 111 -1.26 -3.93 39.25
C GLY A 111 -1.87 -2.80 38.45
N GLU A 112 -1.07 -1.99 37.76
CA GLU A 112 -1.58 -1.00 36.78
C GLU A 112 -2.08 -1.71 35.54
N GLN A 113 -3.20 -1.25 35.00
CA GLN A 113 -3.72 -1.68 33.71
C GLN A 113 -3.19 -0.76 32.61
N VAL A 114 -2.74 -1.35 31.50
CA VAL A 114 -2.06 -0.65 30.41
C VAL A 114 -2.76 -0.91 29.06
N PRO A 115 -2.73 0.04 28.13
CA PRO A 115 -3.21 -0.21 26.77
C PRO A 115 -2.25 -1.11 25.99
N VAL A 116 -2.74 -1.69 24.91
CA VAL A 116 -1.97 -2.56 24.02
C VAL A 116 -1.74 -1.89 22.68
N ILE A 117 -0.52 -1.96 22.16
CA ILE A 117 -0.21 -1.75 20.75
C ILE A 117 0.12 -3.12 20.17
N ALA A 118 -0.57 -3.52 19.11
CA ALA A 118 -0.35 -4.81 18.48
C ALA A 118 0.02 -4.66 16.99
N VAL A 119 0.94 -5.52 16.55
CA VAL A 119 1.25 -5.79 15.15
C VAL A 119 0.71 -7.17 14.81
N VAL A 120 -0.06 -7.27 13.74
CA VAL A 120 -0.63 -8.53 13.26
C VAL A 120 -0.04 -8.86 11.90
N SER A 121 0.61 -10.02 11.78
CA SER A 121 1.46 -10.31 10.62
C SER A 121 1.52 -11.79 10.28
N PRO A 122 1.69 -12.15 9.00
CA PRO A 122 2.10 -13.49 8.60
C PRO A 122 3.64 -13.67 8.60
N TYR A 123 4.45 -12.65 8.97
CA TYR A 123 5.88 -12.62 8.68
C TYR A 123 6.78 -12.94 9.87
N PHE A 124 6.26 -13.26 11.03
CA PHE A 124 7.11 -13.47 12.22
C PHE A 124 8.05 -14.67 12.09
N SER A 125 7.71 -15.67 11.26
CA SER A 125 8.62 -16.77 10.88
C SER A 125 9.44 -16.53 9.61
N PHE A 126 9.23 -15.42 8.93
CA PHE A 126 9.77 -15.17 7.60
C PHE A 126 11.28 -14.94 7.61
N GLY A 127 12.01 -15.79 6.89
CA GLY A 127 13.44 -15.57 6.57
C GLY A 127 14.43 -15.97 7.65
N GLN A 128 13.99 -16.60 8.73
CA GLN A 128 14.85 -17.10 9.80
C GLN A 128 14.74 -18.63 9.97
N PRO A 129 15.06 -19.47 8.96
CA PRO A 129 15.13 -20.88 9.21
C PRO A 129 16.29 -21.16 10.15
N GLY A 130 15.98 -21.47 11.41
CA GLY A 130 16.97 -21.86 12.41
C GLY A 130 17.40 -20.76 13.38
N ASP A 131 16.77 -19.62 13.42
CA ASP A 131 16.89 -18.74 14.56
C ASP A 131 15.99 -19.26 15.70
N GLU A 132 16.53 -20.22 16.47
CA GLU A 132 15.89 -20.74 17.67
C GLU A 132 15.84 -19.71 18.79
N SER A 133 16.25 -18.48 18.52
CA SER A 133 16.30 -17.43 19.53
C SER A 133 14.91 -16.90 19.91
N GLY A 134 13.84 -17.65 19.56
CA GLY A 134 12.49 -17.41 20.12
C GLY A 134 12.24 -15.92 20.40
N ALA A 135 11.23 -15.47 20.79
CA ALA A 135 10.97 -14.18 21.44
C ALA A 135 11.94 -12.98 21.28
N THR A 136 13.13 -13.19 20.80
CA THR A 136 14.09 -12.11 20.55
C THR A 136 13.87 -11.43 19.21
N ASN A 137 12.95 -11.89 18.40
CA ASN A 137 12.58 -11.23 17.15
C ASN A 137 11.60 -10.07 17.35
N VAL A 138 11.85 -9.24 18.34
CA VAL A 138 11.39 -7.84 18.36
C VAL A 138 11.88 -7.11 17.09
N VAL A 139 12.95 -7.60 16.51
CA VAL A 139 13.62 -7.12 15.29
C VAL A 139 12.92 -7.57 14.02
N GLY A 140 11.93 -8.44 14.11
CA GLY A 140 11.24 -8.98 12.94
C GLY A 140 10.37 -7.98 12.20
N ALA A 141 9.60 -8.50 11.28
CA ALA A 141 8.62 -7.78 10.51
C ALA A 141 7.79 -6.80 11.37
N GLY A 142 7.26 -5.75 10.76
CA GLY A 142 6.43 -4.74 11.41
C GLY A 142 7.17 -3.75 12.29
N ARG A 143 8.49 -3.69 12.24
CA ARG A 143 9.28 -2.78 13.08
C ARG A 143 8.93 -2.89 14.58
N GLY A 144 8.89 -4.12 15.09
CA GLY A 144 8.60 -4.37 16.52
C GLY A 144 9.51 -3.59 17.46
N GLU A 145 10.80 -3.40 17.11
CA GLU A 145 11.76 -2.58 17.87
C GLU A 145 11.27 -1.15 18.06
N PHE A 146 10.69 -0.53 17.04
CA PHE A 146 10.16 0.82 17.15
C PHE A 146 9.10 0.92 18.25
N ILE A 147 8.18 -0.04 18.34
CA ILE A 147 7.18 -0.08 19.41
C ILE A 147 7.82 -0.45 20.74
N TYR A 148 8.69 -1.45 20.75
CA TYR A 148 9.35 -1.91 21.96
C TYR A 148 10.14 -0.80 22.64
N ASP A 149 10.96 -0.08 21.90
CA ASP A 149 11.86 0.96 22.44
C ASP A 149 11.13 2.25 22.79
N ASN A 150 10.09 2.62 22.02
CA ASN A 150 9.41 3.88 22.22
C ASN A 150 8.19 3.79 23.16
N TYR A 151 7.45 2.68 23.18
CA TYR A 151 6.13 2.67 23.83
C TYR A 151 6.07 1.84 25.09
N ILE A 152 6.79 0.72 25.20
CA ILE A 152 6.85 -0.05 26.43
C ILE A 152 7.37 0.80 27.59
N PRO A 153 8.44 1.61 27.43
CA PRO A 153 8.92 2.47 28.51
C PRO A 153 7.89 3.49 29.00
N HIS A 154 6.91 3.79 28.17
CA HIS A 154 5.82 4.71 28.54
C HIS A 154 4.56 4.00 29.07
N GLY A 155 4.62 2.70 29.35
CA GLY A 155 3.52 1.96 29.96
C GLY A 155 2.49 1.47 28.95
N TYR A 156 2.93 1.02 27.78
CA TYR A 156 2.14 0.26 26.82
C TYR A 156 2.58 -1.21 26.85
N ALA A 157 1.63 -2.13 26.74
CA ALA A 157 1.94 -3.49 26.35
C ALA A 157 2.16 -3.52 24.82
N PHE A 158 3.11 -4.33 24.37
CA PHE A 158 3.32 -4.61 22.95
C PHE A 158 2.97 -6.07 22.66
N ALA A 159 2.27 -6.33 21.56
CA ALA A 159 1.93 -7.70 21.14
C ALA A 159 2.24 -7.91 19.65
N GLN A 160 2.74 -9.10 19.34
CA GLN A 160 2.89 -9.62 17.97
C GLN A 160 1.95 -10.80 17.81
N VAL A 161 1.01 -10.70 16.89
CA VAL A 161 -0.05 -11.69 16.64
C VAL A 161 0.16 -12.34 15.29
N SER A 162 0.32 -13.66 15.26
CA SER A 162 0.45 -14.42 14.02
C SER A 162 -0.92 -14.75 13.45
N VAL A 163 -1.13 -14.49 12.15
CA VAL A 163 -2.35 -14.88 11.45
C VAL A 163 -2.46 -16.40 11.34
N PHE A 164 -3.67 -16.93 11.12
CA PHE A 164 -3.87 -18.36 10.99
C PHE A 164 -2.97 -19.00 9.93
N GLY A 165 -2.49 -20.22 10.20
CA GLY A 165 -1.62 -20.96 9.30
C GLY A 165 -0.17 -20.47 9.25
N THR A 166 0.21 -19.53 10.12
CA THR A 166 1.59 -19.02 10.19
C THR A 166 2.14 -19.12 11.61
N GLU A 167 3.44 -19.24 11.75
CA GLU A 167 4.14 -19.41 13.03
C GLU A 167 3.52 -20.56 13.85
N GLU A 168 3.16 -20.33 15.11
CA GLU A 168 2.47 -21.30 15.96
C GLU A 168 0.93 -21.16 15.94
N SER A 169 0.38 -20.25 15.11
CA SER A 169 -1.06 -20.18 14.87
C SER A 169 -1.51 -21.35 13.99
N SER A 170 -2.45 -22.14 14.47
CA SER A 170 -3.01 -23.26 13.71
C SER A 170 -4.12 -22.79 12.75
N GLY A 171 -4.74 -23.72 12.08
CA GLY A 171 -5.72 -23.44 11.05
C GLY A 171 -5.08 -23.39 9.66
N CYS A 172 -5.70 -22.68 8.74
CA CYS A 172 -5.12 -22.50 7.43
C CYS A 172 -4.92 -21.02 7.10
N PHE A 173 -3.88 -20.73 6.33
CA PHE A 173 -3.61 -19.38 5.83
C PHE A 173 -4.65 -19.01 4.77
N ASP A 174 -5.45 -17.99 5.07
CA ASP A 174 -6.62 -17.59 4.29
C ASP A 174 -6.36 -16.38 3.38
N TYR A 175 -5.15 -15.88 3.40
CA TYR A 175 -4.71 -14.75 2.59
C TYR A 175 -5.74 -13.62 2.56
N ARG A 176 -5.94 -12.99 3.72
CA ARG A 176 -6.86 -11.87 3.92
C ARG A 176 -8.35 -12.21 3.75
N GLY A 177 -8.69 -13.49 3.88
CA GLY A 177 -10.08 -13.93 3.84
C GLY A 177 -10.83 -13.71 5.16
N GLU A 178 -12.07 -14.15 5.20
CA GLU A 178 -12.95 -13.94 6.34
C GLU A 178 -12.44 -14.65 7.61
N GLY A 179 -11.81 -15.81 7.45
CA GLY A 179 -11.23 -16.55 8.57
C GLY A 179 -10.05 -15.83 9.20
N GLU A 180 -9.16 -15.27 8.39
CA GLU A 180 -8.03 -14.48 8.87
C GLU A 180 -8.53 -13.26 9.66
N GLY A 181 -9.45 -12.47 9.08
CA GLY A 181 -10.05 -11.31 9.75
C GLY A 181 -10.74 -11.69 11.07
N TRP A 182 -11.38 -12.86 11.14
CA TRP A 182 -12.00 -13.35 12.35
C TRP A 182 -10.96 -13.70 13.43
N GLY A 183 -9.87 -14.38 13.06
CA GLY A 183 -8.75 -14.67 13.98
C GLY A 183 -8.14 -13.41 14.56
N ILE A 184 -7.94 -12.38 13.73
CA ILE A 184 -7.42 -11.07 14.15
C ILE A 184 -8.38 -10.40 15.12
N HIS A 185 -9.68 -10.39 14.82
CA HIS A 185 -10.71 -9.85 15.72
C HIS A 185 -10.67 -10.54 17.08
N GLN A 186 -10.57 -11.87 17.12
CA GLN A 186 -10.50 -12.63 18.36
C GLN A 186 -9.22 -12.33 19.16
N ALA A 187 -8.11 -12.02 18.47
CA ALA A 187 -6.88 -11.57 19.15
C ALA A 187 -7.07 -10.20 19.82
N VAL A 188 -7.72 -9.25 19.16
CA VAL A 188 -8.06 -7.95 19.73
C VAL A 188 -8.95 -8.12 20.97
N GLU A 189 -9.98 -8.99 20.88
CA GLU A 189 -10.87 -9.31 21.99
C GLU A 189 -10.11 -9.95 23.17
N TRP A 190 -9.19 -10.88 22.86
CA TRP A 190 -8.38 -11.53 23.89
C TRP A 190 -7.48 -10.53 24.62
N LEU A 191 -6.75 -9.68 23.87
CA LEU A 191 -5.87 -8.65 24.42
C LEU A 191 -6.63 -7.62 25.26
N GLY A 192 -7.80 -7.18 24.80
CA GLY A 192 -8.63 -6.21 25.52
C GLY A 192 -9.21 -6.75 26.83
N LYS A 193 -9.41 -8.07 26.93
CA LYS A 193 -10.00 -8.74 28.11
C LYS A 193 -8.99 -9.18 29.16
N GLN A 194 -7.69 -9.01 28.93
CA GLN A 194 -6.68 -9.40 29.90
C GLN A 194 -6.79 -8.57 31.20
N ASN A 195 -6.47 -9.16 32.33
CA ASN A 195 -6.54 -8.48 33.63
C ASN A 195 -5.54 -7.32 33.78
N TRP A 196 -4.46 -7.33 33.01
CA TRP A 196 -3.46 -6.28 32.93
C TRP A 196 -3.79 -5.23 31.86
N SER A 197 -4.77 -5.47 31.01
CA SER A 197 -5.20 -4.54 29.95
C SER A 197 -6.18 -3.50 30.51
N ASN A 198 -6.07 -2.26 30.03
CA ASN A 198 -7.07 -1.21 30.28
C ASN A 198 -8.30 -1.33 29.37
N GLY A 199 -8.35 -2.36 28.54
CA GLY A 199 -9.44 -2.63 27.61
C GLY A 199 -9.30 -1.96 26.23
N LYS A 200 -8.19 -1.24 25.95
CA LYS A 200 -7.96 -0.57 24.68
C LYS A 200 -6.79 -1.17 23.93
N VAL A 201 -7.01 -1.50 22.67
CA VAL A 201 -6.04 -2.02 21.72
C VAL A 201 -5.91 -1.05 20.56
N GLY A 202 -4.69 -0.71 20.20
CA GLY A 202 -4.34 -0.02 18.96
C GLY A 202 -3.58 -0.97 18.04
N LEU A 203 -3.87 -0.94 16.75
CA LEU A 203 -3.10 -1.70 15.75
C LEU A 203 -2.16 -0.76 15.00
N TYR A 204 -0.99 -1.28 14.65
CA TYR A 204 0.09 -0.57 13.98
C TYR A 204 0.79 -1.50 13.00
N GLY A 205 1.21 -0.98 11.86
CA GLY A 205 2.02 -1.73 10.91
C GLY A 205 1.87 -1.26 9.47
N LYS A 206 2.77 -1.75 8.61
CA LYS A 206 2.87 -1.37 7.20
C LYS A 206 2.55 -2.55 6.30
N SER A 207 2.05 -2.27 5.09
CA SER A 207 1.82 -3.29 4.06
C SER A 207 0.76 -4.30 4.50
N TYR A 208 1.09 -5.58 4.57
CA TYR A 208 0.19 -6.61 5.09
C TYR A 208 -0.26 -6.28 6.52
N GLU A 209 0.65 -5.85 7.39
CA GLU A 209 0.35 -5.44 8.76
C GLU A 209 -0.51 -4.16 8.83
N GLY A 210 -0.49 -3.34 7.79
CA GLY A 210 -1.45 -2.25 7.60
C GLY A 210 -2.81 -2.75 7.14
N ALA A 211 -2.83 -3.80 6.33
CA ALA A 211 -4.04 -4.43 5.81
C ALA A 211 -4.82 -5.20 6.88
N THR A 212 -4.13 -5.96 7.75
CA THR A 212 -4.75 -6.71 8.85
C THR A 212 -5.54 -5.83 9.81
N GLN A 213 -5.23 -4.55 9.86
CA GLN A 213 -5.97 -3.58 10.69
C GLN A 213 -7.38 -3.33 10.13
N TRP A 214 -7.53 -3.29 8.80
CA TRP A 214 -8.83 -3.19 8.16
C TRP A 214 -9.64 -4.47 8.35
N GLU A 215 -9.00 -5.62 8.31
CA GLU A 215 -9.61 -6.91 8.59
C GLU A 215 -10.15 -6.99 10.03
N ALA A 216 -9.37 -6.53 11.01
CA ALA A 216 -9.85 -6.39 12.39
C ALA A 216 -11.06 -5.44 12.49
N ALA A 217 -11.02 -4.34 11.74
CA ALA A 217 -12.07 -3.33 11.76
C ALA A 217 -13.40 -3.81 11.15
N VAL A 218 -13.38 -4.79 10.24
CA VAL A 218 -14.58 -5.41 9.63
C VAL A 218 -15.57 -5.91 10.66
N HIS A 219 -15.08 -6.52 11.75
CA HIS A 219 -15.94 -7.16 12.75
C HIS A 219 -16.43 -6.18 13.83
N GLY A 220 -15.77 -5.04 13.97
CA GLY A 220 -16.06 -4.06 15.01
C GLY A 220 -15.84 -4.60 16.41
N SER A 221 -14.99 -3.99 17.20
CA SER A 221 -14.71 -4.35 18.59
C SER A 221 -14.75 -3.12 19.47
N GLU A 222 -15.29 -3.23 20.68
CA GLU A 222 -15.21 -2.16 21.67
C GLU A 222 -13.78 -1.96 22.20
N HIS A 223 -12.92 -2.97 22.02
CA HIS A 223 -11.52 -2.93 22.41
C HIS A 223 -10.64 -2.28 21.36
N LEU A 224 -11.01 -2.32 20.06
CA LEU A 224 -10.22 -1.71 18.97
C LEU A 224 -10.42 -0.20 18.94
N ALA A 225 -9.58 0.52 19.67
CA ALA A 225 -9.72 1.95 19.90
C ALA A 225 -9.12 2.80 18.77
N THR A 226 -8.08 2.32 18.11
CA THR A 226 -7.41 3.03 17.01
C THR A 226 -6.69 2.07 16.08
N ILE A 227 -6.59 2.46 14.80
CA ILE A 227 -5.74 1.79 13.81
C ILE A 227 -4.81 2.80 13.15
N VAL A 228 -3.60 2.34 12.81
CA VAL A 228 -2.56 3.12 12.14
C VAL A 228 -2.08 2.35 10.91
N PRO A 229 -2.90 2.24 9.86
CA PRO A 229 -2.53 1.55 8.64
C PRO A 229 -1.53 2.40 7.82
N ILE A 230 -0.31 1.86 7.66
CA ILE A 230 0.75 2.45 6.86
C ILE A 230 0.83 1.66 5.55
N SER A 231 0.56 2.30 4.41
CA SER A 231 0.56 1.63 3.10
C SER A 231 -0.20 0.29 3.15
N GLY A 232 -1.33 0.27 3.85
CA GLY A 232 -2.17 -0.91 4.07
C GLY A 232 -3.24 -1.05 3.00
N THR A 233 -3.33 -2.22 2.38
CA THR A 233 -4.37 -2.45 1.37
C THR A 233 -5.75 -2.51 1.98
N THR A 234 -6.71 -1.90 1.33
CA THR A 234 -8.11 -1.85 1.76
C THR A 234 -8.96 -3.02 1.23
N GLY A 235 -8.40 -3.75 0.29
CA GLY A 235 -8.95 -4.96 -0.30
C GLY A 235 -7.91 -5.66 -1.17
N LEU A 236 -8.12 -6.92 -1.52
CA LEU A 236 -7.18 -7.68 -2.33
C LEU A 236 -7.32 -7.36 -3.83
N HIS A 237 -8.55 -7.19 -4.32
CA HIS A 237 -8.79 -6.88 -5.73
C HIS A 237 -8.10 -5.57 -6.16
N PRO A 238 -8.27 -4.44 -5.46
CA PRO A 238 -7.62 -3.20 -5.87
C PRO A 238 -6.10 -3.21 -5.71
N LEU A 239 -5.52 -4.16 -4.99
CA LEU A 239 -4.07 -4.37 -4.95
C LEU A 239 -3.55 -5.01 -6.24
N LEU A 240 -4.32 -5.93 -6.82
CA LEU A 240 -3.87 -6.79 -7.91
C LEU A 240 -4.38 -6.34 -9.29
N TYR A 241 -5.47 -5.56 -9.31
CA TYR A 241 -6.13 -5.13 -10.55
C TYR A 241 -6.61 -3.70 -10.45
N LYS A 242 -6.44 -2.95 -11.53
CA LYS A 242 -6.97 -1.60 -11.67
C LYS A 242 -7.67 -1.45 -13.01
N ASN A 243 -8.97 -1.16 -12.99
CA ASN A 243 -9.79 -1.00 -14.21
C ASN A 243 -9.59 -2.17 -15.21
N GLY A 244 -9.56 -3.41 -14.71
CA GLY A 244 -9.32 -4.62 -15.51
C GLY A 244 -7.87 -4.88 -15.92
N SER A 245 -6.95 -3.96 -15.69
CA SER A 245 -5.52 -4.14 -15.91
C SER A 245 -4.92 -4.91 -14.74
N ALA A 246 -4.23 -6.02 -15.04
CA ALA A 246 -3.59 -6.85 -14.03
C ALA A 246 -2.18 -6.33 -13.72
N GLU A 247 -1.85 -6.17 -12.47
CA GLU A 247 -0.48 -5.93 -12.05
C GLU A 247 0.38 -7.20 -12.20
N ALA A 248 1.69 -7.02 -12.34
CA ALA A 248 2.63 -8.13 -12.43
C ALA A 248 2.55 -9.07 -11.21
N ARG A 249 2.25 -8.51 -10.06
CA ARG A 249 2.06 -9.26 -8.81
C ARG A 249 0.84 -10.16 -8.81
N SER A 250 -0.20 -9.86 -9.59
CA SER A 250 -1.42 -10.68 -9.67
C SER A 250 -1.14 -12.15 -10.02
N GLN A 251 -0.05 -12.38 -10.78
CA GLN A 251 0.36 -13.71 -11.22
C GLN A 251 1.14 -14.49 -10.15
N VAL A 252 1.83 -13.80 -9.26
CA VAL A 252 2.81 -14.44 -8.36
C VAL A 252 2.53 -14.19 -6.87
N MET A 253 1.65 -13.25 -6.55
CA MET A 253 1.46 -12.81 -5.17
C MET A 253 1.01 -13.95 -4.25
N HIS A 254 0.00 -14.70 -4.63
CA HIS A 254 -0.47 -15.85 -3.86
C HIS A 254 0.65 -16.88 -3.65
N MET A 255 1.37 -17.22 -4.72
CA MET A 255 2.49 -18.16 -4.66
C MET A 255 3.63 -17.66 -3.79
N ASN A 256 3.93 -16.37 -3.87
CA ASN A 256 4.98 -15.76 -3.09
C ASN A 256 4.65 -15.79 -1.59
N TYR A 257 3.41 -15.44 -1.24
CA TYR A 257 2.98 -15.48 0.16
C TYR A 257 2.93 -16.90 0.71
N PHE A 258 2.42 -17.86 -0.05
CA PHE A 258 2.41 -19.27 0.38
C PHE A 258 3.81 -19.84 0.56
N GLY A 259 4.74 -19.52 -0.34
CA GLY A 259 6.11 -20.01 -0.24
C GLY A 259 6.94 -19.35 0.84
N SER A 260 6.50 -18.20 1.36
CA SER A 260 7.31 -17.38 2.27
C SER A 260 6.74 -17.24 3.68
N THR A 261 5.46 -17.47 3.88
CA THR A 261 4.79 -17.28 5.17
C THR A 261 4.39 -18.59 5.84
N VAL A 262 4.11 -19.62 5.05
CA VAL A 262 3.83 -20.96 5.56
C VAL A 262 5.15 -21.66 5.87
N ASP A 263 5.23 -22.32 7.02
CA ASP A 263 6.43 -23.01 7.47
C ASP A 263 6.98 -23.94 6.36
N TYR A 264 8.20 -23.69 5.95
CA TYR A 264 8.89 -24.44 4.88
C TYR A 264 9.07 -25.94 5.20
N ASN A 265 8.90 -26.34 6.46
CA ASN A 265 8.94 -27.72 6.91
C ASN A 265 7.59 -28.44 6.79
N ALA A 266 6.52 -27.73 6.42
CA ALA A 266 5.26 -28.35 6.13
C ALA A 266 5.40 -29.13 4.79
N GLU A 267 5.65 -30.43 4.90
CA GLU A 267 5.50 -31.35 3.75
C GLU A 267 4.06 -31.35 3.19
N ASP A 268 3.17 -30.66 3.88
CA ASP A 268 1.74 -30.62 3.63
C ASP A 268 1.26 -29.20 3.32
N MET A 269 0.62 -29.04 2.17
CA MET A 269 -0.16 -27.84 1.82
C MET A 269 -1.40 -27.67 2.73
N ASP A 270 -1.49 -28.42 3.81
CA ASP A 270 -2.63 -28.43 4.74
C ASP A 270 -2.78 -27.11 5.51
N ASN A 271 -1.72 -26.28 5.54
CA ASN A 271 -1.74 -24.96 6.18
C ASN A 271 -2.26 -23.83 5.28
N ILE A 272 -2.68 -24.13 4.05
CA ILE A 272 -3.29 -23.19 3.12
C ILE A 272 -4.76 -23.56 2.97
N CYS A 273 -5.65 -22.56 3.09
CA CYS A 273 -7.07 -22.85 2.94
C CYS A 273 -7.40 -23.36 1.54
N PRO A 274 -8.28 -24.37 1.39
CA PRO A 274 -8.53 -25.05 0.12
C PRO A 274 -9.03 -24.14 -1.00
N ASP A 275 -9.85 -23.14 -0.68
CA ASP A 275 -10.38 -22.14 -1.61
C ASP A 275 -9.26 -21.27 -2.22
N ILE A 276 -8.21 -21.01 -1.46
CA ILE A 276 -7.01 -20.31 -1.95
C ILE A 276 -6.31 -21.14 -3.03
N ILE A 277 -6.18 -22.44 -2.83
CA ILE A 277 -5.56 -23.35 -3.81
C ILE A 277 -6.38 -23.35 -5.09
N GLU A 278 -7.71 -23.39 -4.99
CA GLU A 278 -8.60 -23.28 -6.14
C GLU A 278 -8.47 -21.93 -6.83
N GLY A 279 -8.46 -20.83 -6.08
CA GLY A 279 -8.26 -19.47 -6.59
C GLY A 279 -6.91 -19.26 -7.28
N LEU A 280 -5.85 -19.90 -6.78
CA LEU A 280 -4.51 -19.86 -7.33
C LEU A 280 -4.43 -20.41 -8.76
N PHE A 281 -5.18 -21.46 -9.04
CA PHE A 281 -5.20 -22.10 -10.35
C PHE A 281 -6.26 -21.54 -11.29
N ALA A 282 -7.35 -20.99 -10.78
CA ALA A 282 -8.44 -20.41 -11.58
C ALA A 282 -8.29 -18.91 -11.80
N GLY A 283 -7.85 -18.17 -10.76
CA GLY A 283 -7.92 -16.72 -10.73
C GLY A 283 -7.02 -15.99 -11.71
N PRO A 284 -5.69 -16.16 -11.69
CA PRO A 284 -4.79 -15.41 -12.58
C PRO A 284 -5.01 -15.72 -14.06
N VAL A 285 -5.38 -16.97 -14.36
CA VAL A 285 -5.61 -17.41 -15.75
C VAL A 285 -6.94 -16.92 -16.28
N THR A 286 -8.00 -16.96 -15.46
CA THR A 286 -9.35 -16.53 -15.86
C THR A 286 -9.48 -15.00 -15.89
N TYR A 287 -8.94 -14.29 -14.94
CA TYR A 287 -9.02 -12.83 -14.92
C TYR A 287 -8.26 -12.19 -16.08
N GLY A 288 -7.07 -12.69 -16.42
CA GLY A 288 -6.31 -12.26 -17.60
C GLY A 288 -6.97 -12.63 -18.93
N MET A 289 -8.00 -13.50 -18.94
CA MET A 289 -8.76 -13.90 -20.14
C MET A 289 -10.15 -13.26 -20.25
N GLY A 290 -10.52 -12.38 -19.30
CA GLY A 290 -11.70 -11.52 -19.44
C GLY A 290 -13.04 -12.08 -19.02
N GLU A 291 -13.06 -13.18 -18.31
CA GLU A 291 -14.25 -13.67 -17.62
C GLU A 291 -13.97 -13.76 -16.13
N LEU A 292 -14.65 -12.91 -15.33
CA LEU A 292 -14.79 -13.18 -13.91
C LEU A 292 -15.67 -14.42 -13.76
N ASP A 293 -15.04 -15.55 -13.42
CA ASP A 293 -15.79 -16.67 -12.88
C ASP A 293 -16.58 -16.14 -11.67
N PRO A 294 -17.86 -16.47 -11.50
CA PRO A 294 -18.63 -16.13 -10.30
C PRO A 294 -17.92 -16.48 -8.98
N TYR A 295 -17.11 -17.53 -8.99
CA TYR A 295 -16.26 -17.93 -7.88
C TYR A 295 -15.20 -16.87 -7.55
N MET A 296 -14.55 -16.29 -8.55
CA MET A 296 -13.55 -15.24 -8.33
C MET A 296 -14.16 -13.93 -7.88
N ALA A 297 -15.39 -13.61 -8.29
CA ALA A 297 -16.12 -12.46 -7.78
C ALA A 297 -16.34 -12.60 -6.27
N ASN A 298 -16.80 -13.76 -5.80
CA ASN A 298 -16.98 -14.04 -4.38
C ASN A 298 -15.65 -13.98 -3.62
N TYR A 299 -14.59 -14.55 -4.18
CA TYR A 299 -13.25 -14.53 -3.58
C TYR A 299 -12.76 -13.12 -3.28
N TYR A 300 -12.92 -12.18 -4.22
CA TYR A 300 -12.52 -10.79 -4.02
C TYR A 300 -13.53 -9.99 -3.19
N GLU A 301 -14.83 -10.30 -3.25
CA GLU A 301 -15.86 -9.67 -2.43
C GLU A 301 -15.65 -9.96 -0.93
N GLU A 302 -15.27 -11.18 -0.59
CA GLU A 302 -14.90 -11.54 0.78
C GLU A 302 -13.71 -10.74 1.28
N ARG A 303 -12.74 -10.46 0.41
CA ARG A 303 -11.48 -9.76 0.68
C ARG A 303 -11.55 -8.24 0.45
N GLU A 304 -12.74 -7.69 0.34
CA GLU A 304 -13.02 -6.26 0.36
C GLU A 304 -13.37 -5.87 1.80
N HIS A 305 -12.49 -5.12 2.47
CA HIS A 305 -12.58 -4.86 3.91
C HIS A 305 -13.09 -3.46 4.24
N ILE A 306 -12.74 -2.47 3.43
CA ILE A 306 -12.88 -1.06 3.80
C ILE A 306 -14.34 -0.61 3.93
N SER A 307 -15.25 -1.06 3.07
CA SER A 307 -16.67 -0.73 3.13
C SER A 307 -17.33 -1.35 4.36
N LYS A 308 -16.92 -2.59 4.72
CA LYS A 308 -17.37 -3.28 5.93
C LYS A 308 -16.85 -2.58 7.18
N ALA A 309 -15.56 -2.17 7.16
CA ALA A 309 -14.94 -1.39 8.22
C ALA A 309 -15.63 -0.04 8.42
N LEU A 310 -15.94 0.70 7.36
CA LEU A 310 -16.68 1.97 7.42
C LEU A 310 -18.03 1.83 8.15
N THR A 311 -18.65 0.67 8.06
CA THR A 311 -19.93 0.37 8.71
C THR A 311 -19.77 -0.04 10.18
N ASN A 312 -18.80 -0.90 10.48
CA ASN A 312 -18.72 -1.63 11.74
C ASN A 312 -17.69 -1.05 12.72
N TYR A 313 -16.62 -0.47 12.22
CA TYR A 313 -15.58 0.12 13.07
C TYR A 313 -16.08 1.37 13.81
N LYS A 314 -15.53 1.63 14.99
CA LYS A 314 -15.92 2.78 15.83
C LYS A 314 -14.72 3.54 16.42
N GLY A 315 -13.52 3.07 16.17
CA GLY A 315 -12.29 3.70 16.63
C GLY A 315 -11.82 4.84 15.72
N SER A 316 -10.63 5.35 16.00
CA SER A 316 -9.96 6.38 15.21
C SER A 316 -9.00 5.78 14.18
N VAL A 317 -8.68 6.56 13.13
CA VAL A 317 -7.79 6.13 12.05
C VAL A 317 -6.68 7.15 11.86
N TYR A 318 -5.42 6.72 11.99
CA TYR A 318 -4.28 7.49 11.54
C TYR A 318 -3.76 6.88 10.23
N TRP A 319 -4.20 7.41 9.12
CA TRP A 319 -3.89 6.87 7.80
C TRP A 319 -2.57 7.41 7.25
N VAL A 320 -1.62 6.53 6.98
CA VAL A 320 -0.30 6.89 6.46
C VAL A 320 -0.08 6.24 5.10
N GLN A 321 0.31 7.03 4.11
CA GLN A 321 0.51 6.54 2.74
C GLN A 321 1.65 7.26 2.04
N GLY A 322 2.48 6.50 1.34
CA GLY A 322 3.40 7.03 0.34
C GLY A 322 2.64 7.39 -0.94
N MET A 323 2.77 8.63 -1.40
CA MET A 323 2.13 9.10 -2.65
C MET A 323 2.78 8.47 -3.89
N GLN A 324 3.97 7.88 -3.72
CA GLN A 324 4.74 7.21 -4.77
C GLN A 324 4.87 5.70 -4.51
N ASP A 325 4.01 5.18 -3.66
CA ASP A 325 3.97 3.76 -3.35
C ASP A 325 3.32 3.00 -4.50
N TRP A 326 4.13 2.24 -5.24
CA TRP A 326 3.68 1.38 -6.33
C TRP A 326 3.46 -0.06 -5.86
N ASN A 327 3.87 -0.37 -4.65
CA ASN A 327 3.59 -1.66 -4.04
C ASN A 327 2.15 -1.71 -3.51
N VAL A 328 1.74 -0.65 -2.79
CA VAL A 328 0.34 -0.43 -2.39
C VAL A 328 -0.04 0.96 -2.87
N ASP A 329 -0.61 1.03 -4.04
CA ASP A 329 -0.91 2.27 -4.73
C ASP A 329 -1.74 3.26 -3.87
N PRO A 330 -1.51 4.57 -3.99
CA PRO A 330 -2.27 5.59 -3.25
C PRO A 330 -3.79 5.51 -3.42
N HIS A 331 -4.31 4.93 -4.51
CA HIS A 331 -5.75 4.73 -4.70
C HIS A 331 -6.38 3.81 -3.64
N GLN A 332 -5.60 3.05 -2.89
CA GLN A 332 -6.08 2.30 -1.72
C GLN A 332 -6.61 3.22 -0.62
N VAL A 333 -6.14 4.47 -0.58
CA VAL A 333 -6.55 5.47 0.40
C VAL A 333 -7.73 6.30 -0.10
N PHE A 334 -7.75 6.60 -1.39
CA PHE A 334 -8.72 7.52 -1.98
C PHE A 334 -9.71 6.77 -2.91
N PRO A 335 -11.02 7.00 -2.77
CA PRO A 335 -11.70 8.08 -2.03
C PRO A 335 -12.00 7.78 -0.55
N TRP A 336 -11.58 6.65 0.00
CA TRP A 336 -11.99 6.16 1.32
C TRP A 336 -11.68 7.14 2.45
N TYR A 337 -10.52 7.83 2.39
CA TYR A 337 -10.14 8.83 3.38
C TYR A 337 -11.26 9.84 3.62
N GLN A 338 -11.77 10.44 2.55
CA GLN A 338 -12.88 11.40 2.64
C GLN A 338 -14.17 10.76 3.16
N MET A 339 -14.46 9.52 2.76
CA MET A 339 -15.66 8.81 3.21
C MET A 339 -15.66 8.56 4.72
N PHE A 340 -14.49 8.24 5.30
CA PHE A 340 -14.36 8.11 6.76
C PHE A 340 -14.50 9.46 7.46
N VAL A 341 -13.95 10.53 6.92
CA VAL A 341 -14.13 11.90 7.42
C VAL A 341 -15.62 12.28 7.41
N ASP A 342 -16.29 12.07 6.28
CA ASP A 342 -17.73 12.38 6.10
C ASP A 342 -18.64 11.54 7.00
N ALA A 343 -18.24 10.31 7.29
CA ALA A 343 -18.94 9.45 8.24
C ALA A 343 -18.73 9.85 9.71
N GLY A 344 -17.88 10.84 9.98
CA GLY A 344 -17.65 11.40 11.31
C GLY A 344 -16.63 10.65 12.15
N PHE A 345 -15.77 9.85 11.54
CA PHE A 345 -14.64 9.24 12.23
C PHE A 345 -13.60 10.29 12.61
N ASP A 346 -12.85 10.03 13.67
CA ASP A 346 -11.62 10.74 13.96
C ASP A 346 -10.54 10.21 13.01
N VAL A 347 -10.26 10.96 11.94
CA VAL A 347 -9.28 10.58 10.92
C VAL A 347 -8.18 11.63 10.84
N ARG A 348 -6.93 11.17 10.84
CA ARG A 348 -5.76 11.97 10.51
C ARG A 348 -5.02 11.30 9.35
N GLY A 349 -4.50 12.08 8.40
CA GLY A 349 -3.72 11.60 7.27
C GLY A 349 -2.28 12.10 7.33
N MET A 350 -1.33 11.26 6.93
CA MET A 350 0.05 11.64 6.62
C MET A 350 0.40 11.07 5.24
N LEU A 351 0.45 11.93 4.24
CA LEU A 351 0.60 11.58 2.83
C LEU A 351 1.89 12.19 2.31
N GLY A 352 2.97 11.40 2.24
CA GLY A 352 4.30 11.88 1.92
C GLY A 352 4.81 11.40 0.56
N GLN A 353 5.84 12.06 0.04
CA GLN A 353 6.47 11.73 -1.24
C GLN A 353 7.51 10.61 -1.07
N TRP A 354 7.10 9.48 -0.53
CA TRP A 354 7.89 8.26 -0.42
C TRP A 354 7.16 7.08 -1.04
N GLU A 355 7.88 6.02 -1.24
CA GLU A 355 7.38 4.74 -1.72
C GLU A 355 6.84 3.89 -0.55
N HIS A 356 7.01 2.57 -0.64
CA HIS A 356 6.53 1.59 0.32
C HIS A 356 7.33 1.61 1.63
N ASN A 357 7.39 2.76 2.33
CA ASN A 357 8.19 2.98 3.52
C ASN A 357 7.40 3.50 4.72
N TYR A 358 8.01 3.39 5.89
CA TYR A 358 7.55 4.13 7.07
C TYR A 358 7.92 5.62 6.94
N PRO A 359 7.17 6.52 7.58
CA PRO A 359 7.41 7.98 7.45
C PRO A 359 8.80 8.43 7.90
N ASP A 360 9.41 7.72 8.83
CA ASP A 360 10.73 8.01 9.41
C ASP A 360 11.86 7.15 8.81
N GLN A 361 11.58 6.33 7.81
CA GLN A 361 12.59 5.59 7.08
C GLN A 361 13.09 6.38 5.88
N TRP A 362 14.39 6.64 5.87
CA TRP A 362 15.04 7.17 4.70
C TRP A 362 15.59 6.04 3.82
N SER A 363 15.31 6.08 2.52
CA SER A 363 15.90 5.15 1.56
C SER A 363 16.45 5.91 0.37
N LYS A 364 17.73 5.71 0.11
CA LYS A 364 18.44 6.25 -1.05
C LYS A 364 17.91 5.70 -2.38
N HIS A 365 17.26 4.54 -2.35
CA HIS A 365 16.85 3.82 -3.55
C HIS A 365 15.43 4.18 -4.01
N ASN A 366 14.56 4.55 -3.11
CA ASN A 366 13.14 4.63 -3.36
C ASN A 366 12.72 5.71 -4.37
N ALA A 367 13.38 6.87 -4.37
CA ALA A 367 13.01 7.95 -5.29
C ALA A 367 13.65 7.81 -6.68
N GLN A 368 14.69 7.00 -6.83
CA GLN A 368 15.36 6.79 -8.11
C GLN A 368 14.63 5.78 -9.00
N ASP A 369 13.96 4.81 -8.41
CA ASP A 369 13.36 3.70 -9.14
C ASP A 369 11.94 4.00 -9.61
N SER A 370 11.18 4.85 -8.89
CA SER A 370 9.81 5.20 -9.26
C SER A 370 9.69 6.17 -10.43
N GLY A 371 10.75 6.95 -10.71
CA GLY A 371 10.71 8.02 -11.71
C GLY A 371 9.83 9.21 -11.33
N TYR A 372 9.25 9.21 -10.13
CA TYR A 372 8.52 10.34 -9.57
C TYR A 372 9.45 11.26 -8.80
N GLY A 373 9.27 12.55 -8.93
CA GLY A 373 9.85 13.56 -8.07
C GLY A 373 11.35 13.81 -8.21
N GLY A 374 12.10 12.97 -8.87
CA GLY A 374 13.55 13.15 -9.06
C GLY A 374 14.36 13.11 -7.75
N GLU A 375 15.61 13.55 -7.82
CA GLU A 375 16.56 13.51 -6.69
C GLU A 375 16.13 14.34 -5.47
N ALA A 376 15.31 15.35 -5.68
CA ALA A 376 14.87 16.26 -4.63
C ALA A 376 14.01 15.59 -3.55
N ILE A 377 13.36 14.49 -3.86
CA ILE A 377 12.40 13.81 -2.96
C ILE A 377 13.07 12.82 -2.02
N GLN A 378 14.32 12.48 -2.23
CA GLN A 378 15.04 11.40 -1.51
C GLN A 378 15.15 11.60 0.01
N ASN A 379 14.92 12.80 0.54
CA ASN A 379 15.26 13.16 1.90
C ASN A 379 14.06 13.58 2.75
N MET A 380 12.87 13.13 2.38
CA MET A 380 11.64 13.60 3.00
C MET A 380 11.17 12.71 4.13
N THR A 381 11.99 12.60 5.13
CA THR A 381 11.75 11.75 6.29
C THR A 381 11.08 12.54 7.40
N ARG A 382 10.09 11.94 8.04
CA ARG A 382 9.39 12.49 9.20
C ARG A 382 10.07 11.99 10.48
N TRP A 383 11.13 12.66 10.89
CA TRP A 383 11.86 12.33 12.12
C TRP A 383 11.05 12.53 13.38
N ASP A 384 10.00 13.32 13.31
CA ASP A 384 9.02 13.52 14.38
C ASP A 384 7.97 12.40 14.47
N TRP A 385 8.03 11.38 13.60
CA TRP A 385 7.03 10.33 13.53
C TRP A 385 6.81 9.62 14.88
N GLY A 386 7.89 9.27 15.57
CA GLY A 386 7.77 8.61 16.88
C GLY A 386 7.00 9.44 17.89
N GLN A 387 7.27 10.75 17.97
CA GLN A 387 6.58 11.67 18.87
C GLN A 387 5.13 11.92 18.42
N ASP A 388 4.92 12.12 17.13
CA ASP A 388 3.60 12.41 16.57
C ASP A 388 2.63 11.22 16.76
N LEU A 389 3.12 10.01 16.53
CA LEU A 389 2.37 8.77 16.81
C LEU A 389 2.19 8.54 18.32
N PHE A 390 3.18 8.92 19.14
CA PHE A 390 3.07 8.81 20.60
C PHE A 390 1.92 9.67 21.14
N GLU A 391 1.79 10.92 20.69
CA GLU A 391 0.69 11.81 21.06
C GLU A 391 -0.68 11.25 20.63
N TRP A 392 -0.74 10.60 19.47
CA TRP A 392 -1.93 9.91 18.99
C TRP A 392 -2.34 8.78 19.94
N PHE A 393 -1.41 7.90 20.31
CA PHE A 393 -1.70 6.78 21.20
C PHE A 393 -1.97 7.22 22.64
N GLU A 394 -1.29 8.24 23.15
CA GLU A 394 -1.57 8.80 24.50
C GLU A 394 -3.04 9.22 24.60
N TYR A 395 -3.57 9.88 23.56
CA TYR A 395 -4.95 10.31 23.58
C TYR A 395 -5.94 9.16 23.40
N TYR A 396 -5.81 8.36 22.34
CA TYR A 396 -6.82 7.36 22.00
C TYR A 396 -6.75 6.11 22.87
N LEU A 397 -5.59 5.72 23.34
CA LEU A 397 -5.40 4.51 24.15
C LEU A 397 -5.38 4.77 25.65
N LYS A 398 -4.87 5.92 26.10
CA LYS A 398 -4.82 6.27 27.52
C LYS A 398 -5.80 7.37 27.94
N GLY A 399 -6.26 8.19 27.00
CA GLY A 399 -7.08 9.37 27.28
C GLY A 399 -6.28 10.51 27.95
N VAL A 400 -4.99 10.60 27.64
CA VAL A 400 -4.05 11.59 28.19
C VAL A 400 -3.68 12.59 27.10
N GLY A 401 -3.41 13.83 27.46
CA GLY A 401 -3.03 14.88 26.52
C GLY A 401 -4.23 15.58 25.85
N GLU A 402 -3.93 16.40 24.87
CA GLU A 402 -4.92 17.08 24.04
C GLU A 402 -5.31 16.18 22.86
N LYS A 403 -6.56 16.33 22.39
CA LYS A 403 -7.00 15.61 21.20
C LYS A 403 -6.13 16.01 20.01
N PRO A 404 -5.48 15.06 19.33
CA PRO A 404 -4.72 15.33 18.13
C PRO A 404 -5.55 16.03 17.07
N ALA A 405 -4.95 16.97 16.34
CA ALA A 405 -5.64 17.65 15.26
C ALA A 405 -6.00 16.66 14.14
N LEU A 406 -7.24 16.71 13.70
CA LEU A 406 -7.77 15.86 12.63
C LEU A 406 -7.65 16.61 11.30
N HIS A 407 -6.67 16.23 10.50
CA HIS A 407 -6.37 16.86 9.23
C HIS A 407 -5.51 15.92 8.37
N ALA A 408 -5.33 16.25 7.11
CA ALA A 408 -4.33 15.63 6.26
C ALA A 408 -3.05 16.45 6.25
N GLN A 409 -1.92 15.83 6.53
CA GLN A 409 -0.58 16.37 6.33
C GLN A 409 -0.09 15.88 4.97
N ILE A 410 0.15 16.79 4.05
CA ILE A 410 0.48 16.48 2.66
C ILE A 410 1.84 17.03 2.31
N GLN A 411 2.68 16.20 1.70
CA GLN A 411 3.96 16.61 1.14
C GLN A 411 3.86 16.81 -0.37
N ARG A 412 4.41 17.91 -0.85
CA ARG A 412 4.54 18.20 -2.27
C ARG A 412 5.82 17.57 -2.85
N ASN A 413 5.91 17.51 -4.17
CA ASN A 413 7.10 17.01 -4.88
C ASN A 413 8.38 17.85 -4.68
N ASP A 414 8.28 19.05 -4.12
CA ASP A 414 9.42 19.89 -3.73
C ASP A 414 9.85 19.69 -2.25
N GLY A 415 9.17 18.80 -1.52
CA GLY A 415 9.47 18.48 -0.14
C GLY A 415 8.71 19.24 0.92
N GLU A 416 8.05 20.28 0.54
CA GLU A 416 7.30 21.14 1.47
C GLU A 416 6.04 20.42 1.99
N TRP A 417 5.79 20.57 3.28
CA TRP A 417 4.61 20.04 3.95
C TRP A 417 3.55 21.10 4.17
N ARG A 418 2.29 20.73 3.99
CA ARG A 418 1.14 21.57 4.36
C ARG A 418 0.07 20.76 5.08
N ILE A 419 -0.83 21.48 5.74
CA ILE A 419 -2.02 20.94 6.38
C ILE A 419 -3.23 21.26 5.51
N GLU A 420 -4.04 20.25 5.24
CA GLU A 420 -5.35 20.35 4.61
C GLU A 420 -6.43 19.83 5.58
N PRO A 421 -7.60 20.46 5.66
CA PRO A 421 -8.70 19.90 6.45
C PRO A 421 -9.05 18.46 6.04
N THR A 422 -8.97 18.20 4.75
CA THR A 422 -9.10 16.87 4.12
C THR A 422 -8.29 16.82 2.83
N TRP A 423 -8.03 15.62 2.30
CA TRP A 423 -7.40 15.47 1.00
C TRP A 423 -8.19 14.45 0.15
N PRO A 424 -8.46 14.68 -1.14
CA PRO A 424 -8.12 15.90 -1.92
C PRO A 424 -8.83 17.16 -1.37
N PRO A 425 -8.20 18.37 -1.52
CA PRO A 425 -8.79 19.61 -1.04
C PRO A 425 -10.16 19.90 -1.66
N GLU A 426 -11.12 20.38 -0.87
CA GLU A 426 -12.47 20.65 -1.36
C GLU A 426 -12.55 21.86 -2.31
N ASP A 427 -11.67 22.83 -2.13
CA ASP A 427 -11.61 24.07 -2.91
C ASP A 427 -10.79 23.97 -4.19
N ARG A 428 -10.46 22.72 -4.63
CA ARG A 428 -9.76 22.50 -5.90
C ARG A 428 -10.61 22.93 -7.09
N GLU A 429 -9.93 23.50 -8.06
CA GLU A 429 -10.47 23.82 -9.39
C GLU A 429 -9.93 22.83 -10.42
N TRP A 430 -10.42 22.92 -11.67
CA TRP A 430 -10.07 21.97 -12.71
C TRP A 430 -9.55 22.69 -13.95
N ASN A 431 -8.32 22.37 -14.34
CA ASN A 431 -7.78 22.70 -15.64
C ASN A 431 -8.20 21.64 -16.67
N MET A 432 -8.98 22.07 -17.67
CA MET A 432 -9.49 21.20 -18.73
C MET A 432 -8.60 21.34 -19.96
N VAL A 433 -7.77 20.34 -20.26
CA VAL A 433 -6.85 20.31 -21.38
C VAL A 433 -7.44 19.45 -22.49
N ALA A 434 -7.87 20.08 -23.60
CA ALA A 434 -8.33 19.37 -24.77
C ALA A 434 -7.13 18.84 -25.57
N LEU A 435 -7.04 17.51 -25.74
CA LEU A 435 -5.89 16.85 -26.36
C LEU A 435 -5.74 17.16 -27.85
N ASP A 436 -6.80 17.60 -28.53
CA ASP A 436 -6.74 18.07 -29.94
C ASP A 436 -6.02 19.44 -30.08
N GLY A 437 -5.86 20.18 -28.98
CA GLY A 437 -5.04 21.38 -28.89
C GLY A 437 -3.55 21.12 -28.66
N CYS A 438 -3.18 19.89 -28.28
CA CYS A 438 -1.80 19.51 -27.98
C CYS A 438 -1.08 18.99 -29.24
N MET A 439 0.24 19.04 -29.21
CA MET A 439 1.06 18.41 -30.27
C MET A 439 1.02 16.88 -30.08
N LYS A 440 0.37 16.21 -31.03
CA LYS A 440 0.22 14.75 -31.01
C LYS A 440 1.32 14.05 -31.80
N ASN A 441 1.95 13.05 -31.20
CA ASN A 441 2.87 12.13 -31.86
C ASN A 441 2.38 10.68 -31.70
N GLY A 442 2.32 9.92 -32.80
CA GLY A 442 1.74 8.58 -32.82
C GLY A 442 0.22 8.57 -33.03
N ASN A 443 -0.33 7.41 -33.39
CA ASN A 443 -1.77 7.25 -33.68
C ASN A 443 -2.41 6.10 -32.91
N SER A 444 -1.65 5.10 -32.53
CA SER A 444 -2.15 3.93 -31.83
C SER A 444 -1.18 3.49 -30.74
N VAL A 445 -1.76 2.95 -29.68
CA VAL A 445 -1.03 2.22 -28.65
C VAL A 445 -1.01 0.77 -29.06
N GLN A 446 0.15 0.14 -28.98
CA GLN A 446 0.34 -1.27 -29.32
C GLN A 446 1.53 -1.84 -28.57
N GLY A 447 1.37 -3.00 -27.99
CA GLY A 447 2.43 -3.77 -27.37
C GLY A 447 2.51 -5.20 -27.88
N VAL A 448 3.39 -5.99 -27.30
CA VAL A 448 3.51 -7.44 -27.55
C VAL A 448 2.86 -8.17 -26.39
N SER A 449 1.81 -8.92 -26.66
CA SER A 449 1.15 -9.75 -25.65
C SER A 449 2.15 -10.64 -24.91
N GLY A 450 2.15 -10.55 -23.59
CA GLY A 450 3.05 -11.33 -22.73
C GLY A 450 4.52 -10.90 -22.71
N GLY A 451 4.86 -9.79 -23.37
CA GLY A 451 6.23 -9.29 -23.34
C GLY A 451 6.27 -7.77 -23.16
N GLY A 452 6.76 -7.25 -22.08
CA GLY A 452 6.78 -5.82 -21.72
C GLY A 452 7.37 -4.81 -22.75
N ALA A 453 7.30 -5.12 -24.06
CA ALA A 453 7.80 -4.25 -25.13
C ALA A 453 6.65 -3.48 -25.77
N THR A 454 6.71 -2.16 -25.69
CA THR A 454 5.84 -1.24 -26.45
C THR A 454 6.31 -1.16 -27.90
N LEU A 455 5.45 -1.53 -28.85
CA LEU A 455 5.70 -1.42 -30.28
C LEU A 455 5.28 -0.06 -30.84
N ALA A 456 4.23 0.55 -30.27
CA ALA A 456 3.77 1.87 -30.63
C ALA A 456 3.15 2.58 -29.42
N SER A 457 3.41 3.86 -29.31
CA SER A 457 2.89 4.76 -28.27
C SER A 457 2.25 5.99 -28.88
N VAL A 458 1.45 6.68 -28.08
CA VAL A 458 0.89 7.99 -28.44
C VAL A 458 1.30 8.99 -27.36
N THR A 459 1.82 10.12 -27.79
CA THR A 459 2.20 11.21 -26.87
C THR A 459 1.45 12.48 -27.25
N PHE A 460 0.97 13.19 -26.25
CA PHE A 460 0.43 14.54 -26.37
C PHE A 460 1.30 15.48 -25.55
N GLU A 461 1.85 16.51 -26.19
CA GLU A 461 2.57 17.61 -25.55
C GLU A 461 1.68 18.83 -25.55
N CYS A 462 1.29 19.30 -24.40
CA CYS A 462 0.35 20.38 -24.21
C CYS A 462 1.07 21.64 -23.73
N GLU A 463 0.51 22.80 -24.07
CA GLU A 463 1.04 24.10 -23.62
C GLU A 463 0.98 24.24 -22.10
N ALA A 464 1.69 25.24 -21.57
CA ALA A 464 1.73 25.56 -20.16
C ALA A 464 0.33 25.72 -19.56
N LEU A 465 0.11 25.14 -18.39
CA LEU A 465 -1.16 25.29 -17.66
C LEU A 465 -1.33 26.74 -17.19
N ASP A 466 -0.24 27.38 -16.72
CA ASP A 466 -0.14 28.80 -16.49
C ASP A 466 1.26 29.29 -16.93
N ALA A 467 1.29 30.35 -17.74
CA ALA A 467 2.55 30.90 -18.25
C ALA A 467 3.26 31.83 -17.24
N SER A 468 2.59 32.22 -16.16
CA SER A 468 3.02 33.29 -15.26
C SER A 468 3.16 32.88 -13.80
N ALA A 469 2.55 31.78 -13.40
CA ALA A 469 2.57 31.32 -12.02
C ALA A 469 2.71 29.79 -11.96
N ASP A 470 3.26 29.30 -10.86
CA ASP A 470 3.30 27.88 -10.54
C ASP A 470 1.87 27.34 -10.32
N VAL A 471 1.62 26.11 -10.78
CA VAL A 471 0.35 25.43 -10.59
C VAL A 471 0.53 24.31 -9.56
N LEU A 472 -0.14 24.41 -8.43
CA LEU A 472 -0.17 23.32 -7.45
C LEU A 472 -1.27 22.32 -7.82
N ILE A 473 -0.88 21.23 -8.46
CA ILE A 473 -1.76 20.08 -8.75
C ILE A 473 -2.00 19.35 -7.44
N SER A 474 -3.27 19.14 -7.08
CA SER A 474 -3.61 18.45 -5.83
C SER A 474 -4.92 17.68 -5.99
N GLY A 475 -4.83 16.35 -6.07
CA GLY A 475 -5.98 15.45 -6.21
C GLY A 475 -5.74 14.35 -7.24
N LEU A 476 -6.84 13.82 -7.78
CA LEU A 476 -6.86 12.74 -8.76
C LEU A 476 -7.23 13.35 -10.12
N ALA A 477 -6.27 13.39 -11.03
CA ALA A 477 -6.55 13.83 -12.40
C ALA A 477 -7.41 12.78 -13.12
N THR A 478 -8.19 13.20 -14.12
CA THR A 478 -9.01 12.29 -14.92
C THR A 478 -8.76 12.49 -16.41
N LEU A 479 -8.81 11.38 -17.15
CA LEU A 479 -8.60 11.35 -18.60
C LEU A 479 -9.83 10.73 -19.26
N HIS A 480 -10.55 11.53 -20.06
CA HIS A 480 -11.54 11.07 -20.99
C HIS A 480 -10.87 10.85 -22.34
N LEU A 481 -10.59 9.62 -22.72
CA LEU A 481 -9.84 9.28 -23.90
C LEU A 481 -10.77 8.67 -24.97
N GLU A 482 -10.86 9.30 -26.14
CA GLU A 482 -11.60 8.79 -27.29
C GLU A 482 -10.73 7.81 -28.07
N VAL A 483 -11.19 6.57 -28.18
CA VAL A 483 -10.42 5.48 -28.77
C VAL A 483 -11.23 4.65 -29.74
N GLN A 484 -10.52 3.86 -30.57
CA GLN A 484 -11.12 2.83 -31.41
C GLN A 484 -10.35 1.53 -31.24
N ALA A 485 -11.07 0.49 -30.85
CA ALA A 485 -10.50 -0.85 -30.66
C ALA A 485 -10.29 -1.55 -31.99
N ALA A 486 -9.19 -2.27 -32.15
CA ALA A 486 -8.99 -3.17 -33.27
C ALA A 486 -9.63 -4.56 -33.03
N MET A 487 -9.82 -4.94 -31.78
CA MET A 487 -10.40 -6.22 -31.35
C MET A 487 -10.98 -6.13 -29.93
N ASP A 488 -11.54 -7.22 -29.44
CA ASP A 488 -12.02 -7.33 -28.06
C ASP A 488 -10.83 -7.51 -27.11
N GLY A 489 -10.45 -6.44 -26.44
CA GLY A 489 -9.31 -6.39 -25.54
C GLY A 489 -8.26 -5.35 -25.96
N GLY A 490 -7.27 -5.21 -25.12
CA GLY A 490 -6.22 -4.19 -25.19
C GLY A 490 -6.26 -3.28 -23.97
N GLN A 491 -5.16 -2.65 -23.69
CA GLN A 491 -4.96 -1.85 -22.49
C GLN A 491 -4.29 -0.53 -22.84
N ILE A 492 -4.58 0.49 -22.08
CA ILE A 492 -3.84 1.74 -22.09
C ILE A 492 -3.28 2.00 -20.70
N PHE A 493 -1.98 2.18 -20.65
CA PHE A 493 -1.28 2.80 -19.53
C PHE A 493 -1.00 4.25 -19.91
N ALA A 494 -1.45 5.17 -19.09
CA ALA A 494 -1.30 6.61 -19.29
C ALA A 494 -0.39 7.17 -18.21
N GLU A 495 0.69 7.83 -18.62
CA GLU A 495 1.61 8.52 -17.73
C GLU A 495 1.50 10.03 -17.97
N LEU A 496 1.29 10.79 -16.89
CA LEU A 496 1.28 12.24 -16.89
C LEU A 496 2.65 12.75 -16.42
N GLN A 497 3.26 13.62 -17.20
CA GLN A 497 4.58 14.17 -16.94
C GLN A 497 4.56 15.71 -17.02
N ASP A 498 5.49 16.35 -16.31
CA ASP A 498 5.96 17.69 -16.64
C ASP A 498 6.65 17.63 -18.00
N ALA A 499 6.20 18.45 -18.97
CA ALA A 499 6.67 18.35 -20.35
C ALA A 499 8.14 18.80 -20.52
N GLU A 500 8.60 19.73 -19.70
CA GLU A 500 9.94 20.31 -19.76
C GLU A 500 10.99 19.44 -19.07
N THR A 501 10.66 18.87 -17.92
CA THR A 501 11.60 18.07 -17.13
C THR A 501 11.48 16.57 -17.38
N GLY A 502 10.32 16.10 -17.84
CA GLY A 502 10.00 14.67 -17.96
C GLY A 502 9.66 14.02 -16.63
N LEU A 503 9.53 14.80 -15.55
CA LEU A 503 9.16 14.32 -14.24
C LEU A 503 7.76 13.71 -14.28
N ARG A 504 7.62 12.48 -13.80
CA ARG A 504 6.32 11.83 -13.63
C ARG A 504 5.51 12.53 -12.56
N LEU A 505 4.26 12.84 -12.86
CA LEU A 505 3.29 13.41 -11.92
C LEU A 505 2.30 12.34 -11.44
N GLY A 506 1.94 11.41 -12.31
CA GLY A 506 1.03 10.33 -11.98
C GLY A 506 0.81 9.39 -13.16
N HIS A 507 0.11 8.28 -12.90
CA HIS A 507 -0.27 7.33 -13.93
C HIS A 507 -1.71 6.84 -13.77
N ALA A 508 -2.25 6.27 -14.84
CA ALA A 508 -3.53 5.58 -14.85
C ALA A 508 -3.47 4.38 -15.80
N THR A 509 -4.27 3.37 -15.56
CA THR A 509 -4.36 2.21 -16.45
C THR A 509 -5.79 1.74 -16.60
N MET A 510 -6.11 1.17 -17.76
CA MET A 510 -7.42 0.56 -18.02
C MET A 510 -7.36 -0.45 -19.17
N ASP A 511 -7.90 -1.63 -18.95
CA ASP A 511 -8.30 -2.52 -20.04
C ASP A 511 -9.53 -1.93 -20.75
N ILE A 512 -9.51 -1.87 -22.08
CA ILE A 512 -10.57 -1.24 -22.88
C ILE A 512 -11.95 -1.84 -22.62
N ARG A 513 -12.02 -3.11 -22.20
CA ARG A 513 -13.28 -3.79 -21.85
C ARG A 513 -13.96 -3.20 -20.62
N TYR A 514 -13.20 -2.48 -19.79
CA TYR A 514 -13.69 -1.80 -18.57
C TYR A 514 -13.98 -0.31 -18.78
N HIS A 515 -14.06 0.13 -20.04
CA HIS A 515 -14.25 1.54 -20.41
C HIS A 515 -15.48 2.22 -19.78
N GLN A 516 -16.47 1.45 -19.32
CA GLN A 516 -17.66 1.95 -18.63
C GLN A 516 -17.47 2.06 -17.11
N GLY A 517 -16.32 1.66 -16.60
CA GLY A 517 -16.07 1.50 -15.16
C GLY A 517 -16.71 0.21 -14.60
N GLY A 518 -16.52 -0.02 -13.31
CA GLY A 518 -17.02 -1.22 -12.62
C GLY A 518 -16.06 -2.41 -12.69
N SER A 519 -16.53 -3.55 -12.19
CA SER A 519 -15.76 -4.79 -12.06
C SER A 519 -15.97 -5.78 -13.22
N ASP A 520 -16.99 -5.54 -14.09
CA ASP A 520 -17.38 -6.47 -15.14
C ASP A 520 -16.88 -5.99 -16.51
N PRO A 521 -16.20 -6.86 -17.28
CA PRO A 521 -15.78 -6.54 -18.62
C PRO A 521 -16.99 -6.47 -19.59
N THR A 522 -16.92 -5.54 -20.53
CA THR A 522 -17.88 -5.42 -21.62
C THR A 522 -17.24 -5.84 -22.93
N THR A 523 -17.95 -6.61 -23.77
CA THR A 523 -17.44 -6.98 -25.10
C THR A 523 -17.28 -5.74 -25.98
N VAL A 524 -16.09 -5.59 -26.56
CA VAL A 524 -15.72 -4.50 -27.45
C VAL A 524 -15.60 -5.03 -28.88
N LEU A 525 -16.38 -4.45 -29.80
CA LEU A 525 -16.36 -4.89 -31.20
C LEU A 525 -15.20 -4.26 -31.99
N PRO A 526 -14.57 -5.00 -32.93
CA PRO A 526 -13.57 -4.44 -33.81
C PRO A 526 -14.07 -3.21 -34.57
N GLY A 527 -13.31 -2.12 -34.49
CA GLY A 527 -13.67 -0.83 -35.08
C GLY A 527 -14.67 0.01 -34.26
N GLN A 528 -15.08 -0.46 -33.10
CA GLN A 528 -15.94 0.29 -32.19
C GLN A 528 -15.20 1.52 -31.65
N SER A 529 -15.84 2.68 -31.78
CA SER A 529 -15.39 3.91 -31.11
C SER A 529 -16.03 3.98 -29.73
N LEU A 530 -15.23 4.31 -28.72
CA LEU A 530 -15.67 4.41 -27.33
C LEU A 530 -14.82 5.44 -26.57
N THR A 531 -15.29 5.80 -25.39
CA THR A 531 -14.58 6.68 -24.46
C THR A 531 -14.13 5.85 -23.26
N MET A 532 -12.86 5.95 -22.90
CA MET A 532 -12.30 5.42 -21.67
C MET A 532 -12.23 6.55 -20.63
N LEU A 533 -12.79 6.33 -19.45
CA LEU A 533 -12.65 7.25 -18.32
C LEU A 533 -11.64 6.67 -17.34
N MET A 534 -10.46 7.26 -17.32
CA MET A 534 -9.35 6.83 -16.48
C MET A 534 -9.10 7.85 -15.37
N GLU A 535 -8.95 7.40 -14.15
CA GLU A 535 -8.52 8.22 -13.01
C GLU A 535 -7.06 7.93 -12.71
N PHE A 536 -6.27 8.99 -12.58
CA PHE A 536 -4.86 8.90 -12.20
C PHE A 536 -4.70 8.61 -10.71
N GLN A 537 -3.55 8.06 -10.35
CA GLN A 537 -3.12 8.01 -8.96
C GLN A 537 -3.10 9.41 -8.34
N ALA A 538 -3.11 9.45 -7.02
CA ALA A 538 -3.06 10.68 -6.25
C ALA A 538 -1.83 11.53 -6.62
N ILE A 539 -2.03 12.80 -6.89
CA ILE A 539 -0.99 13.75 -7.27
C ILE A 539 -0.99 14.93 -6.30
N ASP A 540 0.16 15.26 -5.76
CA ASP A 540 0.38 16.51 -5.05
C ASP A 540 1.74 17.07 -5.45
N ALA A 541 1.73 17.97 -6.43
CA ALA A 541 2.92 18.43 -7.12
C ALA A 541 2.82 19.87 -7.61
N ILE A 542 3.91 20.60 -7.51
CA ILE A 542 4.06 21.89 -8.19
C ILE A 542 4.51 21.63 -9.63
N LEU A 543 3.76 22.20 -10.55
CA LEU A 543 4.17 22.39 -11.94
C LEU A 543 4.63 23.84 -12.10
N PRO A 544 5.92 24.10 -12.42
CA PRO A 544 6.45 25.46 -12.48
C PRO A 544 5.79 26.34 -13.54
N ALA A 545 5.85 27.65 -13.34
CA ALA A 545 5.35 28.63 -14.31
C ALA A 545 5.95 28.41 -15.70
N GLY A 546 5.10 28.36 -16.70
CA GLY A 546 5.50 28.14 -18.07
C GLY A 546 5.70 26.67 -18.47
N HIS A 547 5.60 25.73 -17.54
CA HIS A 547 5.67 24.31 -17.86
C HIS A 547 4.33 23.78 -18.34
N GLY A 548 4.39 22.95 -19.38
CA GLY A 548 3.26 22.20 -19.90
C GLY A 548 3.16 20.80 -19.29
N VAL A 549 2.15 20.07 -19.71
CA VAL A 549 2.03 18.65 -19.36
C VAL A 549 2.21 17.78 -20.60
N ARG A 550 2.88 16.65 -20.40
CA ARG A 550 3.02 15.59 -21.40
C ARG A 550 2.22 14.38 -20.95
N LEU A 551 1.34 13.89 -21.83
CA LEU A 551 0.62 12.64 -21.64
C LEU A 551 1.24 11.57 -22.53
N VAL A 552 1.79 10.51 -21.95
CA VAL A 552 2.38 9.38 -22.67
C VAL A 552 1.47 8.18 -22.53
N LEU A 553 1.01 7.62 -23.65
CA LEU A 553 0.13 6.46 -23.69
C LEU A 553 0.89 5.28 -24.26
N THR A 554 0.95 4.20 -23.48
CA THR A 554 1.56 2.92 -23.85
C THR A 554 0.58 1.78 -23.58
N GLU A 555 0.86 0.56 -24.00
CA GLU A 555 0.00 -0.58 -23.69
C GLU A 555 0.18 -1.04 -22.25
N THR A 556 1.38 -0.91 -21.69
CA THR A 556 1.68 -1.31 -20.32
C THR A 556 2.71 -0.38 -19.70
N GLY A 557 2.64 -0.21 -18.40
CA GLY A 557 3.67 0.41 -17.57
C GLY A 557 4.52 -0.65 -16.85
N GLU A 558 5.39 -0.21 -15.96
CA GLU A 558 6.35 -1.06 -15.26
C GLU A 558 5.67 -2.15 -14.44
N ASP A 559 4.56 -1.83 -13.78
CA ASP A 559 3.89 -2.72 -12.84
C ASP A 559 2.69 -3.48 -13.43
N TYR A 560 2.30 -3.18 -14.67
CA TYR A 560 1.13 -3.80 -15.29
C TYR A 560 1.51 -4.77 -16.40
N LEU A 561 0.85 -5.93 -16.39
CA LEU A 561 1.03 -6.94 -17.41
C LEU A 561 0.38 -6.51 -18.72
N ALA A 562 1.00 -6.88 -19.83
CA ALA A 562 0.35 -6.74 -21.13
C ALA A 562 -0.92 -7.60 -21.19
N PRO A 563 -2.02 -7.10 -21.78
CA PRO A 563 -3.29 -7.80 -21.82
C PRO A 563 -3.20 -9.08 -22.64
N ALA A 564 -3.94 -10.11 -22.24
CA ALA A 564 -4.02 -11.40 -22.94
C ALA A 564 -4.99 -11.31 -24.12
N CYS A 565 -4.59 -10.67 -25.22
CA CYS A 565 -5.43 -10.49 -26.41
C CYS A 565 -4.82 -11.06 -27.68
N GLY A 566 -4.10 -12.15 -27.59
CA GLY A 566 -3.39 -12.78 -28.70
C GLY A 566 -1.99 -12.18 -28.89
N ILE A 567 -1.59 -11.83 -30.12
CA ILE A 567 -0.24 -11.36 -30.39
C ILE A 567 -0.11 -9.84 -30.13
N SER A 568 -1.19 -9.10 -30.36
CA SER A 568 -1.21 -7.63 -30.21
C SER A 568 -2.64 -7.11 -30.30
N CYS A 569 -2.96 -6.07 -29.54
CA CYS A 569 -4.28 -5.44 -29.51
C CYS A 569 -4.16 -3.93 -29.73
N PRO A 570 -3.97 -3.46 -30.96
CA PRO A 570 -3.83 -2.05 -31.21
C PRO A 570 -5.10 -1.27 -30.80
N ILE A 571 -4.90 -0.15 -30.12
CA ILE A 571 -5.94 0.81 -29.79
C ILE A 571 -5.58 2.13 -30.48
N THR A 572 -6.41 2.56 -31.42
CA THR A 572 -6.26 3.87 -32.06
C THR A 572 -6.76 4.93 -31.11
N VAL A 573 -5.95 5.94 -30.86
CA VAL A 573 -6.28 7.10 -30.01
C VAL A 573 -6.70 8.26 -30.91
N ASN A 574 -7.92 8.74 -30.73
CA ASN A 574 -8.47 9.82 -31.54
C ASN A 574 -8.24 11.21 -30.94
N GLY A 575 -8.40 11.33 -29.61
CA GLY A 575 -8.29 12.56 -28.86
C GLY A 575 -8.86 12.39 -27.46
N GLY A 576 -9.28 13.47 -26.84
CA GLY A 576 -9.90 13.41 -25.53
C GLY A 576 -9.71 14.68 -24.71
N THR A 577 -9.98 14.58 -23.42
CA THR A 577 -9.81 15.68 -22.47
C THR A 577 -9.12 15.16 -21.20
N LEU A 578 -8.07 15.84 -20.81
CA LEU A 578 -7.40 15.64 -19.52
C LEU A 578 -7.88 16.73 -18.56
N SER A 579 -8.37 16.33 -17.40
CA SER A 579 -8.83 17.24 -16.34
C SER A 579 -7.86 17.15 -15.17
N ILE A 580 -7.19 18.26 -14.86
CA ILE A 580 -6.15 18.33 -13.83
C ILE A 580 -6.68 19.14 -12.64
N PRO A 581 -6.81 18.53 -11.44
CA PRO A 581 -7.21 19.26 -10.26
C PRO A 581 -6.06 20.12 -9.75
N HIS A 582 -6.33 21.36 -9.39
CA HIS A 582 -5.35 22.28 -8.85
C HIS A 582 -5.96 23.20 -7.79
N ILE A 583 -5.14 23.75 -6.93
CA ILE A 583 -5.55 24.75 -5.96
C ILE A 583 -4.94 26.11 -6.29
N MET A 584 -5.79 27.15 -6.22
CA MET A 584 -5.42 28.54 -6.52
C MET A 584 -4.91 29.30 -5.29
N ARG A 585 -4.95 28.69 -4.14
CA ARG A 585 -4.45 29.31 -2.92
C ARG A 585 -2.96 29.57 -3.04
N ASP A 586 -2.54 30.77 -2.66
CA ASP A 586 -1.16 31.05 -2.36
C ASP A 586 -0.66 29.97 -1.37
N GLY A 587 0.35 29.21 -1.75
CA GLY A 587 0.86 28.04 -1.01
C GLY A 587 1.46 28.33 0.37
N SER A 588 1.20 29.51 0.91
CA SER A 588 1.54 29.95 2.28
C SER A 588 0.69 29.27 3.38
N ASN A 589 -0.04 28.22 3.06
CA ASN A 589 -0.77 27.42 4.04
C ASN A 589 0.23 26.72 4.95
N VAL A 590 0.11 27.03 6.22
CA VAL A 590 0.81 26.50 7.38
C VAL A 590 1.77 25.35 7.03
N LEU A 591 3.00 25.71 6.71
CA LEU A 591 4.08 24.75 6.53
C LEU A 591 4.29 24.06 7.88
N ILE A 592 4.17 22.74 7.90
CA ILE A 592 4.65 21.96 9.03
C ILE A 592 6.16 21.92 8.84
N THR A 593 6.89 22.59 9.69
CA THR A 593 8.30 22.27 9.86
C THR A 593 8.33 20.95 10.64
N PRO A 594 8.84 19.84 10.08
CA PRO A 594 9.01 18.62 10.86
C PRO A 594 9.81 18.96 12.12
N GLN A 595 9.28 18.65 13.30
CA GLN A 595 9.92 18.97 14.59
C GLN A 595 11.13 18.06 14.86
N GLY A 596 11.93 17.74 13.86
CA GLY A 596 13.12 16.94 14.01
C GLY A 596 14.40 17.69 14.33
N GLU A 597 14.40 19.00 14.21
CA GLU A 597 15.62 19.80 14.41
C GLU A 597 16.17 19.72 15.84
N ASP A 598 15.31 19.67 16.85
CA ASP A 598 15.74 19.66 18.25
C ASP A 598 16.15 18.27 18.74
N ALA A 599 15.53 17.20 18.25
CA ALA A 599 15.90 15.83 18.59
C ALA A 599 17.27 15.44 18.00
N ALA A 600 17.58 15.89 16.79
CA ALA A 600 18.84 15.63 16.11
C ALA A 600 20.04 16.35 16.78
N ASN A 601 19.82 17.45 17.50
CA ASN A 601 20.87 18.20 18.17
C ASN A 601 21.20 17.67 19.58
N ASN A 602 20.42 16.76 20.11
CA ASN A 602 20.59 16.20 21.46
C ASN A 602 21.14 14.76 21.49
N GLN A 603 21.51 14.18 20.34
CA GLN A 603 22.16 12.86 20.27
C GLN A 603 23.66 12.95 20.05
#